data_4f140c9089935a6bd0dd0f5c0cdca14f
#
_entry.id   4f140c9089935a6bd0dd0f5c0cdca14f
#
_cell.length_a   1.000
_cell.length_b   1.000
_cell.length_c   1.000
_cell.angle_alpha   90.00
_cell.angle_beta   90.00
_cell.angle_gamma   90.00
#
_symmetry.space_group_name_H-M   'P 1'
#
loop_
_entity.id
_entity.type
_entity.pdbx_description
1 polymer ?
#
loop_
_entity_poly.entity_id
_entity_poly.type
_entity_poly.pdbx_seq_one_letter_code
_entity_poly.pdbx_strand_id
1 'polypeptide(L)'
;IDNTHHKSFVPKITAVGKFCVATRYIIPPILIVGVIIAFFLSNKANYVYDTNTLESSTMSDNKFSVSMVNKEFGMVNQLAVIVPNGDYEKEAQTLKALEKLDVVKSCQGLGNIEAMDGYMLTDKLNPRQFAELIDLDIEVADMLYSAYALDQSDYGALVSGVSEYEVPFIDMFLFIYDQKESGNITLDDDLEETL
;
A
#
# COMPACT_ATOMS: atom_id res chain seq x y z
N ILE A 1 34.84 22.24 -71.42
CA ILE A 1 35.78 22.09 -70.28
C ILE A 1 35.25 22.94 -69.15
N ASP A 2 34.67 22.29 -68.20
CA ASP A 2 33.90 22.86 -67.14
C ASP A 2 34.86 23.32 -66.01
N ASN A 3 35.02 24.62 -65.86
CA ASN A 3 35.87 25.23 -64.84
C ASN A 3 35.04 25.72 -63.66
N THR A 4 34.21 24.83 -63.11
CA THR A 4 33.42 25.08 -61.92
C THR A 4 34.28 24.90 -60.68
N HIS A 5 34.84 25.98 -60.15
CA HIS A 5 35.44 26.01 -58.84
C HIS A 5 34.30 25.88 -57.75
N HIS A 6 34.00 24.65 -57.32
CA HIS A 6 33.15 24.45 -56.19
C HIS A 6 33.85 24.94 -54.90
N LYS A 7 33.39 26.02 -54.34
CA LYS A 7 33.78 26.43 -52.98
C LYS A 7 33.30 25.34 -52.02
N SER A 8 34.23 24.67 -51.33
CA SER A 8 33.91 23.71 -50.31
C SER A 8 32.98 24.34 -49.27
N PHE A 9 31.75 23.82 -49.14
CA PHE A 9 30.76 24.26 -48.15
C PHE A 9 31.18 23.88 -46.74
N VAL A 10 32.12 22.96 -46.58
CA VAL A 10 32.60 22.49 -45.26
C VAL A 10 33.63 23.50 -44.75
N PRO A 11 33.34 24.21 -43.63
CA PRO A 11 34.31 25.12 -43.02
C PRO A 11 35.55 24.31 -42.58
N LYS A 12 36.74 24.89 -42.76
CA LYS A 12 38.00 24.24 -42.32
C LYS A 12 38.00 24.19 -40.78
N ILE A 13 37.71 23.00 -40.21
CA ILE A 13 37.60 22.76 -38.76
C ILE A 13 39.00 22.50 -38.13
N THR A 14 40.04 23.07 -38.72
CA THR A 14 41.41 22.89 -38.23
C THR A 14 41.63 23.43 -36.82
N ALA A 15 40.94 24.48 -36.45
CA ALA A 15 41.00 25.07 -35.09
C ALA A 15 40.40 24.13 -34.03
N VAL A 16 39.26 23.50 -34.33
CA VAL A 16 38.61 22.53 -33.44
C VAL A 16 39.48 21.27 -33.30
N GLY A 17 40.05 20.77 -34.42
CA GLY A 17 40.95 19.62 -34.36
C GLY A 17 42.19 19.89 -33.49
N LYS A 18 42.83 21.06 -33.63
CA LYS A 18 43.96 21.46 -32.79
C LYS A 18 43.56 21.57 -31.32
N PHE A 19 42.42 22.13 -31.03
CA PHE A 19 41.87 22.22 -29.66
C PHE A 19 41.65 20.84 -29.06
N CYS A 20 40.99 19.92 -29.78
CA CYS A 20 40.75 18.56 -29.32
C CYS A 20 42.05 17.79 -29.04
N VAL A 21 43.07 17.93 -29.90
CA VAL A 21 44.38 17.32 -29.68
C VAL A 21 45.12 17.90 -28.50
N ALA A 22 45.07 19.22 -28.28
CA ALA A 22 45.70 19.90 -27.17
C ALA A 22 45.04 19.53 -25.82
N THR A 23 43.71 19.35 -25.82
CA THR A 23 42.95 19.11 -24.61
C THR A 23 42.69 17.62 -24.31
N ARG A 24 43.14 16.71 -25.16
CA ARG A 24 42.89 15.26 -25.03
C ARG A 24 43.33 14.65 -23.69
N TYR A 25 44.34 15.21 -23.03
CA TYR A 25 44.84 14.75 -21.74
C TYR A 25 44.21 15.46 -20.59
N ILE A 26 43.55 16.60 -20.81
CA ILE A 26 42.95 17.44 -19.74
C ILE A 26 41.48 17.15 -19.60
N ILE A 27 40.75 16.95 -20.71
CA ILE A 27 39.28 16.74 -20.68
C ILE A 27 38.88 15.41 -19.98
N PRO A 28 39.51 14.25 -20.23
CA PRO A 28 39.12 12.99 -19.59
C PRO A 28 39.22 13.04 -18.05
N PRO A 29 40.32 13.48 -17.44
CA PRO A 29 40.37 13.57 -15.97
C PRO A 29 39.38 14.55 -15.38
N ILE A 30 39.10 15.68 -16.03
CA ILE A 30 38.07 16.62 -15.57
C ILE A 30 36.68 15.95 -15.62
N LEU A 31 36.37 15.21 -16.70
CA LEU A 31 35.10 14.48 -16.78
C LEU A 31 34.98 13.41 -15.69
N ILE A 32 36.07 12.66 -15.42
CA ILE A 32 36.08 11.65 -14.37
C ILE A 32 35.79 12.29 -13.00
N VAL A 33 36.44 13.40 -12.68
CA VAL A 33 36.19 14.16 -11.43
C VAL A 33 34.75 14.65 -11.40
N GLY A 34 34.24 15.19 -12.52
CA GLY A 34 32.83 15.62 -12.64
C GLY A 34 31.83 14.51 -12.40
N VAL A 35 32.07 13.31 -12.93
CA VAL A 35 31.23 12.14 -12.70
C VAL A 35 31.25 11.71 -11.22
N ILE A 36 32.42 11.71 -10.60
CA ILE A 36 32.54 11.38 -9.16
C ILE A 36 31.75 12.38 -8.32
N ILE A 37 31.90 13.66 -8.57
CA ILE A 37 31.14 14.71 -7.86
C ILE A 37 29.64 14.55 -8.11
N ALA A 38 29.23 14.32 -9.35
CA ALA A 38 27.81 14.12 -9.69
C ALA A 38 27.22 12.88 -8.99
N PHE A 39 28.00 11.79 -8.86
CA PHE A 39 27.59 10.60 -8.13
C PHE A 39 27.33 10.89 -6.64
N PHE A 40 28.24 11.61 -5.97
CA PHE A 40 28.05 11.99 -4.58
C PHE A 40 26.88 12.96 -4.37
N LEU A 41 26.67 13.89 -5.30
CA LEU A 41 25.53 14.82 -5.24
C LEU A 41 24.21 14.08 -5.50
N SER A 42 24.19 13.15 -6.44
CA SER A 42 23.01 12.33 -6.74
C SER A 42 22.56 11.50 -5.54
N ASN A 43 23.52 10.92 -4.79
CA ASN A 43 23.19 10.15 -3.60
C ASN A 43 22.64 11.01 -2.43
N LYS A 44 22.82 12.32 -2.50
CA LYS A 44 22.22 13.27 -1.53
C LYS A 44 20.89 13.85 -1.99
N ALA A 45 20.48 13.58 -3.23
CA ALA A 45 19.21 14.03 -3.74
C ALA A 45 18.08 13.24 -3.09
N ASN A 46 17.16 13.93 -2.44
CA ASN A 46 15.92 13.33 -1.96
C ASN A 46 15.04 13.01 -3.17
N TYR A 47 14.93 11.74 -3.52
CA TYR A 47 14.00 11.29 -4.54
C TYR A 47 12.60 11.31 -3.97
N VAL A 48 11.87 12.40 -4.17
CA VAL A 48 10.45 12.49 -3.82
C VAL A 48 9.65 12.08 -5.05
N TYR A 49 9.05 10.89 -5.00
CA TYR A 49 8.12 10.42 -6.02
C TYR A 49 6.72 11.00 -5.73
N ASP A 50 6.59 12.30 -5.82
CA ASP A 50 5.29 12.94 -5.69
C ASP A 50 5.02 13.82 -6.93
N THR A 51 3.91 13.53 -7.60
CA THR A 51 3.44 14.33 -8.74
C THR A 51 3.05 15.74 -8.33
N ASN A 52 2.82 15.98 -7.04
CA ASN A 52 2.49 17.30 -6.50
C ASN A 52 3.72 18.22 -6.32
N THR A 53 4.94 17.66 -6.32
CA THR A 53 6.18 18.43 -6.19
C THR A 53 6.74 18.92 -7.52
N LEU A 54 6.18 18.51 -8.64
CA LEU A 54 6.48 19.12 -9.94
C LEU A 54 5.89 20.54 -9.96
N GLU A 55 6.67 21.46 -9.46
CA GLU A 55 6.33 22.88 -9.50
C GLU A 55 6.18 23.37 -10.94
N SER A 56 4.94 23.39 -11.40
CA SER A 56 4.58 24.24 -12.50
C SER A 56 4.60 25.69 -11.97
N SER A 57 5.32 26.56 -12.63
CA SER A 57 5.51 27.96 -12.26
C SER A 57 4.23 28.82 -12.27
N THR A 58 3.09 28.24 -12.61
CA THR A 58 1.77 28.87 -12.59
C THR A 58 0.97 28.35 -11.41
N MET A 59 0.70 29.20 -10.44
CA MET A 59 -0.23 28.94 -9.34
C MET A 59 -1.63 28.83 -9.92
N SER A 60 -2.15 27.60 -10.08
CA SER A 60 -3.56 27.41 -10.41
C SER A 60 -4.38 27.45 -9.11
N ASP A 61 -5.68 27.82 -9.21
CA ASP A 61 -6.59 27.86 -8.06
C ASP A 61 -6.62 26.53 -7.28
N ASN A 62 -6.44 25.40 -7.97
CA ASN A 62 -6.31 24.09 -7.36
C ASN A 62 -5.05 23.96 -6.47
N LYS A 63 -3.91 24.50 -6.92
CA LYS A 63 -2.67 24.47 -6.13
C LYS A 63 -2.77 25.35 -4.90
N PHE A 64 -3.42 26.49 -5.02
CA PHE A 64 -3.67 27.39 -3.89
C PHE A 64 -4.54 26.68 -2.84
N SER A 65 -5.63 26.04 -3.26
CA SER A 65 -6.53 25.28 -2.38
C SER A 65 -5.81 24.12 -1.70
N VAL A 66 -5.04 23.32 -2.45
CA VAL A 66 -4.23 22.22 -1.90
C VAL A 66 -3.17 22.74 -0.94
N SER A 67 -2.51 23.87 -1.24
CA SER A 67 -1.51 24.44 -0.35
C SER A 67 -2.12 24.95 0.96
N MET A 68 -3.34 25.51 0.92
CA MET A 68 -4.06 25.92 2.12
C MET A 68 -4.47 24.71 2.97
N VAL A 69 -5.02 23.67 2.34
CA VAL A 69 -5.37 22.42 3.05
C VAL A 69 -4.12 21.80 3.68
N ASN A 70 -3.03 21.68 2.95
CA ASN A 70 -1.78 21.12 3.46
C ASN A 70 -1.17 21.97 4.60
N LYS A 71 -1.35 23.28 4.57
CA LYS A 71 -0.87 24.18 5.63
C LYS A 71 -1.70 24.04 6.90
N GLU A 72 -3.02 23.85 6.78
CA GLU A 72 -3.94 23.76 7.91
C GLU A 72 -3.93 22.36 8.54
N PHE A 73 -3.96 21.30 7.72
CA PHE A 73 -4.06 19.91 8.13
C PHE A 73 -2.74 19.12 8.09
N GLY A 74 -1.69 19.71 7.52
CA GLY A 74 -0.41 19.06 7.28
C GLY A 74 -0.43 18.15 6.04
N MET A 75 0.72 17.93 5.44
CA MET A 75 0.87 16.93 4.37
C MET A 75 0.87 15.52 4.98
N VAL A 76 -0.06 14.70 4.55
CA VAL A 76 -0.11 13.28 4.91
C VAL A 76 0.13 12.47 3.64
N ASN A 77 1.26 11.79 3.58
CA ASN A 77 1.53 10.82 2.53
C ASN A 77 0.95 9.48 2.99
N GLN A 78 0.03 8.94 2.20
CA GLN A 78 -0.54 7.62 2.44
C GLN A 78 0.25 6.58 1.67
N LEU A 79 0.63 5.51 2.35
CA LEU A 79 1.30 4.35 1.79
C LEU A 79 0.43 3.12 2.06
N ALA A 80 0.22 2.31 1.02
CA ALA A 80 -0.42 1.02 1.17
C ALA A 80 0.67 -0.07 1.23
N VAL A 81 0.63 -0.88 2.26
CA VAL A 81 1.51 -2.04 2.42
C VAL A 81 0.69 -3.29 2.13
N ILE A 82 1.18 -4.10 1.20
CA ILE A 82 0.51 -5.36 0.83
C ILE A 82 1.06 -6.47 1.70
N VAL A 83 0.16 -7.16 2.39
CA VAL A 83 0.46 -8.35 3.20
C VAL A 83 -0.23 -9.59 2.60
N PRO A 84 0.25 -10.82 2.89
CA PRO A 84 -0.44 -12.03 2.46
C PRO A 84 -1.86 -12.10 3.01
N ASN A 85 -2.81 -12.49 2.18
CA ASN A 85 -4.21 -12.63 2.59
C ASN A 85 -4.37 -13.76 3.63
N GLY A 86 -5.18 -13.51 4.66
CA GLY A 86 -5.50 -14.49 5.70
C GLY A 86 -4.43 -14.68 6.79
N ASP A 87 -3.25 -14.04 6.69
CA ASP A 87 -2.20 -14.09 7.72
C ASP A 87 -2.31 -12.85 8.64
N TYR A 88 -3.34 -12.83 9.47
CA TYR A 88 -3.65 -11.69 10.36
C TYR A 88 -2.57 -11.48 11.43
N GLU A 89 -1.86 -12.54 11.85
CA GLU A 89 -0.75 -12.39 12.79
C GLU A 89 0.40 -11.61 12.17
N LYS A 90 0.72 -11.90 10.92
CA LYS A 90 1.77 -11.21 10.18
C LYS A 90 1.38 -9.77 9.86
N GLU A 91 0.11 -9.53 9.58
CA GLU A 91 -0.43 -8.18 9.43
C GLU A 91 -0.25 -7.38 10.72
N ALA A 92 -0.69 -7.91 11.86
CA ALA A 92 -0.57 -7.27 13.17
C ALA A 92 0.91 -7.01 13.55
N GLN A 93 1.82 -7.95 13.25
CA GLN A 93 3.26 -7.75 13.45
C GLN A 93 3.81 -6.64 12.56
N THR A 94 3.37 -6.58 11.30
CA THR A 94 3.78 -5.54 10.34
C THR A 94 3.29 -4.17 10.79
N LEU A 95 2.03 -4.05 11.21
CA LEU A 95 1.47 -2.81 11.77
C LEU A 95 2.29 -2.32 12.97
N LYS A 96 2.54 -3.20 13.94
CA LYS A 96 3.38 -2.88 15.12
C LYS A 96 4.83 -2.50 14.77
N ALA A 97 5.37 -3.05 13.69
CA ALA A 97 6.71 -2.69 13.22
C ALA A 97 6.71 -1.32 12.54
N LEU A 98 5.67 -1.00 11.77
CA LEU A 98 5.51 0.30 11.11
C LEU A 98 5.25 1.43 12.11
N GLU A 99 4.44 1.20 13.13
CA GLU A 99 4.15 2.18 14.19
C GLU A 99 5.39 2.59 15.00
N LYS A 100 6.42 1.75 15.02
CA LYS A 100 7.70 2.07 15.69
C LYS A 100 8.59 3.02 14.91
N LEU A 101 8.25 3.31 13.66
CA LEU A 101 9.02 4.22 12.81
C LEU A 101 8.62 5.67 13.11
N ASP A 102 9.59 6.51 13.47
CA ASP A 102 9.36 7.92 13.80
C ASP A 102 8.69 8.74 12.68
N VAL A 103 8.77 8.25 11.44
CA VAL A 103 8.18 8.90 10.26
C VAL A 103 6.72 8.51 10.02
N VAL A 104 6.21 7.50 10.72
CA VAL A 104 4.85 6.98 10.59
C VAL A 104 3.99 7.61 11.68
N LYS A 105 2.93 8.33 11.27
CA LYS A 105 1.98 8.95 12.21
C LYS A 105 0.96 7.96 12.75
N SER A 106 0.45 7.11 11.88
CA SER A 106 -0.56 6.10 12.22
C SER A 106 -0.55 5.00 11.16
N CYS A 107 -0.84 3.80 11.58
CA CYS A 107 -1.10 2.66 10.71
C CYS A 107 -2.52 2.18 10.94
N GLN A 108 -3.17 1.69 9.89
CA GLN A 108 -4.49 1.11 9.97
C GLN A 108 -4.53 -0.16 9.11
N GLY A 109 -5.06 -1.22 9.66
CA GLY A 109 -5.26 -2.50 8.99
C GLY A 109 -6.25 -3.33 9.80
N LEU A 110 -6.66 -4.49 9.29
CA LEU A 110 -7.64 -5.35 9.97
C LEU A 110 -7.21 -5.73 11.39
N GLY A 111 -5.91 -5.94 11.59
CA GLY A 111 -5.34 -6.36 12.87
C GLY A 111 -5.35 -5.31 13.98
N ASN A 112 -5.74 -4.05 13.71
CA ASN A 112 -5.87 -3.00 14.73
C ASN A 112 -7.19 -2.22 14.65
N ILE A 113 -8.18 -2.77 13.97
CA ILE A 113 -9.55 -2.23 13.96
C ILE A 113 -10.35 -2.97 15.02
N GLU A 114 -10.87 -2.23 15.98
CA GLU A 114 -11.84 -2.73 16.97
C GLU A 114 -13.19 -2.94 16.29
N ALA A 115 -13.75 -4.11 16.45
CA ALA A 115 -15.07 -4.48 15.93
C ALA A 115 -16.17 -4.05 16.91
N MET A 116 -16.27 -4.75 18.03
CA MET A 116 -17.29 -4.54 19.07
C MET A 116 -16.73 -4.93 20.44
N ASP A 117 -17.12 -4.22 21.49
CA ASP A 117 -16.88 -4.57 22.90
C ASP A 117 -15.42 -4.94 23.25
N GLY A 118 -14.46 -4.29 22.58
CA GLY A 118 -13.03 -4.51 22.79
C GLY A 118 -12.43 -5.66 21.99
N TYR A 119 -13.22 -6.37 21.17
CA TYR A 119 -12.72 -7.37 20.25
C TYR A 119 -12.22 -6.71 18.96
N MET A 120 -11.08 -7.18 18.46
CA MET A 120 -10.57 -6.79 17.16
C MET A 120 -11.21 -7.63 16.04
N LEU A 121 -11.28 -7.08 14.83
CA LEU A 121 -11.82 -7.80 13.66
C LEU A 121 -11.13 -9.13 13.39
N THR A 122 -9.87 -9.25 13.78
CA THR A 122 -9.05 -10.46 13.58
C THR A 122 -9.00 -11.40 14.78
N ASP A 123 -9.68 -11.06 15.89
CA ASP A 123 -9.74 -11.94 17.04
C ASP A 123 -10.54 -13.20 16.70
N LYS A 124 -10.04 -14.32 17.20
CA LYS A 124 -10.68 -15.62 17.02
C LYS A 124 -11.73 -15.82 18.09
N LEU A 125 -12.96 -16.05 17.66
CA LEU A 125 -14.09 -16.29 18.52
C LEU A 125 -14.62 -17.71 18.33
N ASN A 126 -15.03 -18.34 19.42
CA ASN A 126 -15.83 -19.56 19.36
C ASN A 126 -17.32 -19.23 19.18
N PRO A 127 -18.20 -20.20 18.87
CA PRO A 127 -19.61 -19.95 18.62
C PRO A 127 -20.31 -19.20 19.76
N ARG A 128 -19.96 -19.53 20.99
CA ARG A 128 -20.56 -18.90 22.17
C ARG A 128 -20.18 -17.41 22.30
N GLN A 129 -18.89 -17.11 22.14
CA GLN A 129 -18.41 -15.73 22.18
C GLN A 129 -19.01 -14.89 21.04
N PHE A 130 -19.09 -15.51 19.86
CA PHE A 130 -19.71 -14.87 18.70
C PHE A 130 -21.19 -14.61 18.93
N ALA A 131 -21.93 -15.59 19.43
CA ALA A 131 -23.37 -15.45 19.77
C ALA A 131 -23.61 -14.36 20.80
N GLU A 132 -22.79 -14.31 21.88
CA GLU A 132 -22.88 -13.27 22.92
C GLU A 132 -22.57 -11.87 22.36
N LEU A 133 -21.64 -11.76 21.40
CA LEU A 133 -21.20 -10.48 20.85
C LEU A 133 -22.24 -9.82 19.95
N ILE A 134 -22.95 -10.61 19.13
CA ILE A 134 -23.93 -10.11 18.15
C ILE A 134 -25.39 -10.38 18.58
N ASP A 135 -25.61 -10.78 19.84
CA ASP A 135 -26.93 -11.11 20.40
C ASP A 135 -27.70 -12.17 19.58
N LEU A 136 -26.99 -13.21 19.17
CA LEU A 136 -27.50 -14.32 18.38
C LEU A 136 -27.79 -15.54 19.26
N ASP A 137 -28.76 -16.37 18.85
CA ASP A 137 -28.99 -17.67 19.48
C ASP A 137 -27.79 -18.60 19.29
N ILE A 138 -27.35 -19.24 20.37
CA ILE A 138 -26.21 -20.16 20.35
C ILE A 138 -26.38 -21.31 19.35
N GLU A 139 -27.62 -21.82 19.17
CA GLU A 139 -27.90 -22.88 18.21
C GLU A 139 -27.68 -22.41 16.77
N VAL A 140 -27.99 -21.16 16.48
CA VAL A 140 -27.76 -20.55 15.17
C VAL A 140 -26.27 -20.33 14.96
N ALA A 141 -25.54 -19.85 15.98
CA ALA A 141 -24.09 -19.70 15.91
C ALA A 141 -23.38 -21.04 15.65
N ASP A 142 -23.78 -22.10 16.36
CA ASP A 142 -23.25 -23.46 16.14
C ASP A 142 -23.51 -23.97 14.71
N MET A 143 -24.68 -23.66 14.14
CA MET A 143 -24.98 -23.98 12.74
C MET A 143 -24.11 -23.19 11.76
N LEU A 144 -23.90 -21.91 12.00
CA LEU A 144 -23.04 -21.07 11.15
C LEU A 144 -21.60 -21.56 11.18
N TYR A 145 -21.06 -21.86 12.36
CA TYR A 145 -19.70 -22.40 12.50
C TYR A 145 -19.56 -23.78 11.86
N SER A 146 -20.60 -24.64 11.95
CA SER A 146 -20.61 -25.93 11.24
C SER A 146 -20.62 -25.74 9.72
N ALA A 147 -21.41 -24.80 9.22
CA ALA A 147 -21.45 -24.46 7.80
C ALA A 147 -20.12 -23.88 7.31
N TYR A 148 -19.49 -23.00 8.10
CA TYR A 148 -18.17 -22.46 7.81
C TYR A 148 -17.10 -23.56 7.76
N ALA A 149 -17.08 -24.48 8.76
CA ALA A 149 -16.15 -25.60 8.78
C ALA A 149 -16.31 -26.53 7.56
N LEU A 150 -17.55 -26.72 7.08
CA LEU A 150 -17.83 -27.45 5.85
C LEU A 150 -17.29 -26.73 4.62
N ASP A 151 -17.51 -25.45 4.52
CA ASP A 151 -17.04 -24.60 3.41
C ASP A 151 -15.51 -24.62 3.33
N GLN A 152 -14.85 -24.50 4.47
CA GLN A 152 -13.39 -24.55 4.56
C GLN A 152 -12.81 -25.98 4.48
N SER A 153 -13.67 -27.02 4.35
CA SER A 153 -13.29 -28.43 4.36
C SER A 153 -12.57 -28.87 5.65
N ASP A 154 -12.83 -28.19 6.76
CA ASP A 154 -12.30 -28.54 8.09
C ASP A 154 -13.18 -29.59 8.77
N TYR A 155 -13.07 -30.84 8.31
CA TYR A 155 -13.82 -31.96 8.89
C TYR A 155 -13.39 -32.28 10.32
N GLY A 156 -12.20 -31.88 10.74
CA GLY A 156 -11.72 -32.04 12.10
C GLY A 156 -12.58 -31.32 13.11
N ALA A 157 -12.92 -30.07 12.83
CA ALA A 157 -13.79 -29.24 13.66
C ALA A 157 -15.21 -29.84 13.79
N LEU A 158 -15.73 -30.41 12.71
CA LEU A 158 -17.05 -31.06 12.72
C LEU A 158 -17.08 -32.33 13.56
N VAL A 159 -16.02 -33.13 13.51
CA VAL A 159 -15.94 -34.39 14.27
C VAL A 159 -15.72 -34.15 15.75
N SER A 160 -14.92 -33.15 16.13
CA SER A 160 -14.66 -32.80 17.53
C SER A 160 -15.78 -31.96 18.15
N GLY A 161 -16.67 -31.41 17.34
CA GLY A 161 -17.70 -30.46 17.75
C GLY A 161 -17.22 -29.02 17.59
N VAL A 162 -18.11 -28.15 17.13
CA VAL A 162 -17.78 -26.76 16.82
C VAL A 162 -17.68 -25.82 18.00
N SER A 163 -18.07 -26.27 19.20
CA SER A 163 -18.11 -25.43 20.41
C SER A 163 -16.76 -24.81 20.80
N GLU A 164 -15.66 -25.49 20.49
CA GLU A 164 -14.29 -25.02 20.70
C GLU A 164 -13.62 -24.56 19.40
N TYR A 165 -14.34 -24.51 18.29
CA TYR A 165 -13.81 -24.11 17.01
C TYR A 165 -13.74 -22.57 16.96
N GLU A 166 -12.51 -22.06 16.82
CA GLU A 166 -12.27 -20.64 16.81
C GLU A 166 -12.07 -20.13 15.39
N VAL A 167 -12.84 -19.12 14.99
CA VAL A 167 -12.78 -18.49 13.67
C VAL A 167 -12.55 -16.98 13.86
N PRO A 168 -11.67 -16.35 13.06
CA PRO A 168 -11.54 -14.89 13.09
C PRO A 168 -12.89 -14.22 12.83
N PHE A 169 -13.20 -13.19 13.62
CA PHE A 169 -14.49 -12.49 13.53
C PHE A 169 -14.79 -12.02 12.10
N ILE A 170 -13.78 -11.43 11.44
CA ILE A 170 -13.92 -10.96 10.06
C ILE A 170 -14.23 -12.09 9.07
N ASP A 171 -13.64 -13.27 9.24
CA ASP A 171 -13.86 -14.40 8.33
C ASP A 171 -15.28 -14.96 8.47
N MET A 172 -15.80 -15.00 9.71
CA MET A 172 -17.19 -15.39 9.94
C MET A 172 -18.16 -14.36 9.37
N PHE A 173 -17.84 -13.07 9.52
CA PHE A 173 -18.64 -11.98 8.97
C PHE A 173 -18.73 -12.07 7.44
N LEU A 174 -17.58 -12.22 6.76
CA LEU A 174 -17.52 -12.38 5.32
C LEU A 174 -18.26 -13.63 4.83
N PHE A 175 -18.15 -14.72 5.58
CA PHE A 175 -18.88 -15.95 5.27
C PHE A 175 -20.40 -15.73 5.33
N ILE A 176 -20.91 -15.08 6.38
CA ILE A 176 -22.34 -14.77 6.52
C ILE A 176 -22.79 -13.88 5.36
N TYR A 177 -22.00 -12.88 5.00
CA TYR A 177 -22.29 -11.99 3.88
C TYR A 177 -22.39 -12.75 2.55
N ASP A 178 -21.42 -13.62 2.27
CA ASP A 178 -21.42 -14.45 1.05
C ASP A 178 -22.61 -15.42 1.00
N GLN A 179 -22.99 -16.01 2.15
CA GLN A 179 -24.16 -16.88 2.23
C GLN A 179 -25.46 -16.11 2.00
N LYS A 180 -25.56 -14.87 2.48
CA LYS A 180 -26.68 -13.97 2.22
C LYS A 180 -26.75 -13.61 0.72
N GLU A 181 -25.65 -13.18 0.10
CA GLU A 181 -25.59 -12.86 -1.33
C GLU A 181 -25.96 -14.05 -2.21
N SER A 182 -25.56 -15.26 -1.79
CA SER A 182 -25.89 -16.51 -2.46
C SER A 182 -27.35 -16.95 -2.25
N GLY A 183 -28.10 -16.27 -1.37
CA GLY A 183 -29.49 -16.60 -1.06
C GLY A 183 -29.68 -17.86 -0.22
N ASN A 184 -28.61 -18.34 0.41
CA ASN A 184 -28.64 -19.54 1.27
C ASN A 184 -29.17 -19.23 2.67
N ILE A 185 -29.01 -18.01 3.13
CA ILE A 185 -29.53 -17.52 4.40
C ILE A 185 -30.30 -16.21 4.21
N THR A 186 -31.30 -15.98 5.01
CA THR A 186 -31.98 -14.70 5.16
C THR A 186 -31.68 -14.16 6.55
N LEU A 187 -31.13 -12.97 6.62
CA LEU A 187 -30.90 -12.28 7.89
C LEU A 187 -32.21 -11.57 8.28
N ASP A 188 -32.47 -11.54 9.57
CA ASP A 188 -33.53 -10.70 10.13
C ASP A 188 -33.08 -9.23 10.10
N ASP A 189 -34.04 -8.30 10.05
CA ASP A 189 -33.74 -6.87 9.93
C ASP A 189 -32.83 -6.37 11.08
N ASP A 190 -33.00 -6.91 12.28
CA ASP A 190 -32.19 -6.58 13.47
C ASP A 190 -30.73 -7.06 13.33
N LEU A 191 -30.52 -8.23 12.76
CA LEU A 191 -29.18 -8.76 12.48
C LEU A 191 -28.51 -8.05 11.31
N GLU A 192 -29.28 -7.60 10.32
CA GLU A 192 -28.77 -6.84 9.18
C GLU A 192 -28.27 -5.45 9.60
N GLU A 193 -28.85 -4.85 10.65
CA GLU A 193 -28.40 -3.56 11.21
C GLU A 193 -27.15 -3.71 12.10
N THR A 194 -26.96 -4.90 12.69
CA THR A 194 -25.83 -5.20 13.58
C THR A 194 -24.58 -5.61 12.80
N LEU A 195 -24.74 -6.23 11.62
CA LEU A 195 -23.68 -6.72 10.73
C LEU A 195 -23.33 -5.70 9.64
#